data_76f5d7315e2438512efba9bf4f7d886b
#
_entry.id   76f5d7315e2438512efba9bf4f7d886b
#
_cell.length_a   1.000
_cell.length_b   1.000
_cell.length_c   1.000
_cell.angle_alpha   90.00
_cell.angle_beta   90.00
_cell.angle_gamma   90.00
#
_symmetry.space_group_name_H-M   'P 1'
#
loop_
_entity.id
_entity.type
_entity.pdbx_description
1 polymer ?
#
loop_
_entity_poly.entity_id
_entity_poly.type
_entity_poly.pdbx_seq_one_letter_code
_entity_poly.pdbx_strand_id
1 'polypeptide(L)'
;WEDFALHVASTIRTRLWLEASKKDNGTGKGLEFGADLHVLRRHLRRFNRADDRKAWMADYDIKNVLDTSLPAVSYTDFVDKELKHFSIYDTQRSIGNVIDGLKPSQRKILFACFKREKSKGSKEVKVAQLAGYVSENTGYHHGEQSLNDAIIGMAQTFLASNNMNLLLPNGQFGTRLQGGKDAASPRYI
;
A
#
# COMPACT_ATOMS: atom_id res chain seq x y z
N TRP A 1 -11.87 2.62 -12.12
CA TRP A 1 -12.00 3.78 -11.22
C TRP A 1 -13.32 3.77 -10.46
N GLU A 2 -14.44 3.37 -11.09
CA GLU A 2 -15.72 3.18 -10.40
C GLU A 2 -15.63 2.10 -9.32
N ASP A 3 -14.97 0.99 -9.59
CA ASP A 3 -14.74 -0.08 -8.63
C ASP A 3 -13.86 0.38 -7.44
N PHE A 4 -12.88 1.25 -7.69
CA PHE A 4 -12.08 1.84 -6.63
C PHE A 4 -12.90 2.79 -5.76
N ALA A 5 -13.72 3.64 -6.38
CA ALA A 5 -14.60 4.55 -5.65
C ALA A 5 -15.65 3.79 -4.82
N LEU A 6 -16.19 2.69 -5.35
CA LEU A 6 -17.09 1.78 -4.64
C LEU A 6 -16.38 1.03 -3.51
N HIS A 7 -15.13 0.59 -3.74
CA HIS A 7 -14.32 -0.06 -2.72
C HIS A 7 -13.97 0.91 -1.59
N VAL A 8 -13.56 2.13 -1.91
CA VAL A 8 -13.30 3.20 -0.92
C VAL A 8 -14.57 3.52 -0.14
N ALA A 9 -15.70 3.70 -0.81
CA ALA A 9 -16.99 3.96 -0.15
C ALA A 9 -17.42 2.78 0.75
N SER A 10 -17.20 1.54 0.31
CA SER A 10 -17.45 0.33 1.10
C SER A 10 -16.52 0.25 2.31
N THR A 11 -15.24 0.53 2.14
CA THR A 11 -14.23 0.52 3.21
C THR A 11 -14.52 1.63 4.24
N ILE A 12 -14.89 2.83 3.77
CA ILE A 12 -15.32 3.94 4.62
C ILE A 12 -16.56 3.52 5.43
N ARG A 13 -17.58 2.96 4.78
CA ARG A 13 -18.79 2.49 5.44
C ARG A 13 -18.47 1.43 6.49
N THR A 14 -17.63 0.45 6.16
CA THR A 14 -17.27 -0.66 7.06
C THR A 14 -16.45 -0.14 8.25
N ARG A 15 -15.50 0.76 8.02
CA ARG A 15 -14.68 1.33 9.09
C ARG A 15 -15.49 2.23 10.03
N LEU A 16 -16.31 3.12 9.48
CA LEU A 16 -17.21 3.97 10.29
C LEU A 16 -18.23 3.13 11.05
N TRP A 17 -18.74 2.06 10.45
CA TRP A 17 -19.64 1.12 11.11
C TRP A 17 -18.93 0.36 12.24
N LEU A 18 -17.67 -0.12 12.01
CA LEU A 18 -16.87 -0.81 13.01
C LEU A 18 -16.50 0.11 14.19
N GLU A 19 -16.13 1.36 13.94
CA GLU A 19 -15.82 2.32 15.00
C GLU A 19 -17.08 2.73 15.77
N ALA A 20 -18.21 2.92 15.11
CA ALA A 20 -19.51 3.13 15.76
C ALA A 20 -19.91 1.92 16.62
N SER A 21 -19.73 0.70 16.09
CA SER A 21 -20.04 -0.54 16.82
C SER A 21 -19.16 -0.75 18.05
N LYS A 22 -17.90 -0.32 18.01
CA LYS A 22 -17.00 -0.41 19.18
C LYS A 22 -17.39 0.56 20.32
N LYS A 23 -17.99 1.71 19.98
CA LYS A 23 -18.46 2.71 20.97
C LYS A 23 -19.86 2.44 21.49
N ASP A 24 -20.63 1.60 20.79
CA ASP A 24 -22.01 1.29 21.16
C ASP A 24 -22.05 0.12 22.15
N ASN A 25 -21.93 0.41 23.44
CA ASN A 25 -22.19 -0.52 24.51
C ASN A 25 -23.69 -0.87 24.61
N GLY A 26 -24.37 -1.09 23.49
CA GLY A 26 -25.75 -1.59 23.45
C GLY A 26 -26.84 -0.50 23.42
N THR A 27 -26.53 0.75 23.14
CA THR A 27 -27.54 1.83 23.11
C THR A 27 -28.14 2.12 21.72
N GLY A 28 -27.73 1.42 20.68
CA GLY A 28 -28.39 1.42 19.35
C GLY A 28 -28.40 2.75 18.58
N LYS A 29 -27.64 3.75 19.00
CA LYS A 29 -27.53 5.02 18.27
C LYS A 29 -26.46 4.90 17.19
N GLY A 30 -26.85 4.33 16.05
CA GLY A 30 -26.04 4.36 14.84
C GLY A 30 -25.80 5.81 14.37
N LEU A 31 -24.63 6.06 13.78
CA LEU A 31 -24.35 7.33 13.07
C LEU A 31 -25.47 7.64 12.09
N GLU A 32 -26.14 8.77 12.24
CA GLU A 32 -27.14 9.25 11.29
C GLU A 32 -26.45 9.64 9.97
N PHE A 33 -26.49 8.76 8.99
CA PHE A 33 -25.89 8.96 7.66
C PHE A 33 -26.75 9.81 6.72
N GLY A 34 -27.90 10.36 7.16
CA GLY A 34 -28.90 10.92 6.27
C GLY A 34 -28.56 12.27 5.62
N ALA A 35 -27.81 13.12 6.29
CA ALA A 35 -27.64 14.52 5.86
C ALA A 35 -26.48 14.77 4.90
N ASP A 36 -25.46 13.92 4.84
CA ASP A 36 -24.17 14.21 4.20
C ASP A 36 -23.90 13.45 2.87
N LEU A 37 -24.86 12.72 2.32
CA LEU A 37 -24.68 11.98 1.06
C LEU A 37 -24.32 12.89 -0.12
N HIS A 38 -24.81 14.10 -0.17
CA HIS A 38 -24.46 15.07 -1.21
C HIS A 38 -23.04 15.61 -1.02
N VAL A 39 -22.56 15.72 0.21
CA VAL A 39 -21.19 16.08 0.55
C VAL A 39 -20.25 14.97 0.14
N LEU A 40 -20.57 13.71 0.49
CA LEU A 40 -19.80 12.55 0.05
C LEU A 40 -19.73 12.46 -1.49
N ARG A 41 -20.86 12.66 -2.21
CA ARG A 41 -20.87 12.71 -3.67
C ARG A 41 -20.00 13.83 -4.23
N ARG A 42 -19.96 15.00 -3.60
CA ARG A 42 -19.07 16.10 -3.99
C ARG A 42 -17.60 15.68 -3.86
N HIS A 43 -17.22 15.05 -2.76
CA HIS A 43 -15.87 14.54 -2.55
C HIS A 43 -15.52 13.43 -3.55
N LEU A 44 -16.41 12.49 -3.79
CA LEU A 44 -16.19 11.42 -4.78
C LEU A 44 -16.00 11.95 -6.20
N ARG A 45 -16.69 13.04 -6.59
CA ARG A 45 -16.46 13.71 -7.88
C ARG A 45 -15.03 14.23 -8.03
N ARG A 46 -14.39 14.67 -6.94
CA ARG A 46 -12.97 15.09 -6.97
C ARG A 46 -12.06 13.93 -7.36
N PHE A 47 -12.39 12.69 -6.98
CA PHE A 47 -11.59 11.52 -7.33
C PHE A 47 -11.64 11.15 -8.83
N ASN A 48 -12.67 11.58 -9.53
CA ASN A 48 -12.79 11.40 -10.98
C ASN A 48 -12.06 12.48 -11.78
N ARG A 49 -11.60 13.56 -11.15
CA ARG A 49 -10.91 14.68 -11.80
C ARG A 49 -9.49 14.79 -11.24
N ALA A 50 -8.49 14.53 -12.11
CA ALA A 50 -7.09 14.46 -11.70
C ALA A 50 -6.59 15.78 -11.07
N ASP A 51 -7.00 16.92 -11.64
CA ASP A 51 -6.54 18.23 -11.16
C ASP A 51 -7.18 18.61 -9.82
N ASP A 52 -8.44 18.26 -9.60
CA ASP A 52 -9.11 18.46 -8.31
C ASP A 52 -8.44 17.60 -7.22
N ARG A 53 -7.99 16.38 -7.56
CA ARG A 53 -7.21 15.53 -6.63
C ARG A 53 -5.85 16.12 -6.31
N LYS A 54 -5.13 16.61 -7.33
CA LYS A 54 -3.82 17.24 -7.13
C LYS A 54 -3.95 18.44 -6.20
N ALA A 55 -4.94 19.31 -6.46
CA ALA A 55 -5.21 20.47 -5.61
C ALA A 55 -5.57 20.05 -4.16
N TRP A 56 -6.40 19.01 -4.00
CA TRP A 56 -6.76 18.50 -2.68
C TRP A 56 -5.57 17.89 -1.91
N MET A 57 -4.60 17.29 -2.60
CA MET A 57 -3.41 16.70 -2.00
C MET A 57 -2.29 17.74 -1.76
N ALA A 58 -2.31 18.88 -2.45
CA ALA A 58 -1.24 19.87 -2.39
C ALA A 58 -1.12 20.58 -1.03
N ASP A 59 -2.23 20.72 -0.31
CA ASP A 59 -2.30 21.33 1.02
C ASP A 59 -2.19 20.29 2.16
N TYR A 60 -1.48 19.18 1.90
CA TYR A 60 -1.31 18.12 2.88
C TYR A 60 -0.49 18.57 4.11
N ASP A 61 -1.06 18.42 5.29
CA ASP A 61 -0.38 18.57 6.56
C ASP A 61 -0.46 17.28 7.37
N ILE A 62 0.68 16.70 7.70
CA ILE A 62 0.80 15.47 8.50
C ILE A 62 0.23 15.62 9.91
N LYS A 63 0.15 16.84 10.44
CA LYS A 63 -0.38 17.12 11.78
C LYS A 63 -1.90 17.26 11.81
N ASN A 64 -2.53 17.43 10.65
CA ASN A 64 -3.98 17.56 10.55
C ASN A 64 -4.66 16.19 10.64
N VAL A 65 -4.70 15.64 11.84
CA VAL A 65 -5.28 14.32 12.12
C VAL A 65 -6.72 14.42 12.58
N LEU A 66 -7.48 13.37 12.37
CA LEU A 66 -8.86 13.26 12.83
C LEU A 66 -8.91 13.11 14.36
N ASP A 67 -9.77 13.90 15.02
CA ASP A 67 -10.05 13.73 16.43
C ASP A 67 -10.95 12.49 16.64
N THR A 68 -10.37 11.44 17.20
CA THR A 68 -11.05 10.17 17.45
C THR A 68 -11.86 10.17 18.76
N SER A 69 -11.79 11.23 19.57
CA SER A 69 -12.56 11.35 20.81
C SER A 69 -14.02 11.78 20.56
N LEU A 70 -14.30 12.32 19.38
CA LEU A 70 -15.64 12.80 19.02
C LEU A 70 -16.62 11.64 18.84
N PRO A 71 -17.87 11.79 19.27
CA PRO A 71 -18.90 10.75 19.15
C PRO A 71 -19.34 10.49 17.70
N ALA A 72 -19.13 11.46 16.80
CA ALA A 72 -19.46 11.37 15.39
C ALA A 72 -18.43 12.14 14.56
N VAL A 73 -18.19 11.69 13.33
CA VAL A 73 -17.25 12.29 12.39
C VAL A 73 -18.00 12.67 11.14
N SER A 74 -17.82 13.90 10.67
CA SER A 74 -18.39 14.33 9.39
C SER A 74 -17.67 13.67 8.21
N TYR A 75 -18.35 13.48 7.08
CA TYR A 75 -17.69 13.01 5.85
C TYR A 75 -16.59 13.94 5.38
N THR A 76 -16.75 15.25 5.56
CA THR A 76 -15.72 16.23 5.22
C THR A 76 -14.47 16.05 6.06
N ASP A 77 -14.61 15.93 7.38
CA ASP A 77 -13.46 15.69 8.27
C ASP A 77 -12.78 14.36 7.96
N PHE A 78 -13.55 13.31 7.73
CA PHE A 78 -12.99 12.02 7.34
C PHE A 78 -12.21 12.11 6.02
N VAL A 79 -12.78 12.74 4.99
CA VAL A 79 -12.14 12.87 3.66
C VAL A 79 -10.91 13.77 3.74
N ASP A 80 -10.99 14.91 4.39
CA ASP A 80 -9.92 15.92 4.39
C ASP A 80 -8.81 15.63 5.42
N LYS A 81 -9.09 14.82 6.44
CA LYS A 81 -8.12 14.46 7.49
C LYS A 81 -7.63 13.01 7.33
N GLU A 82 -8.52 12.02 7.40
CA GLU A 82 -8.12 10.60 7.40
C GLU A 82 -7.84 10.06 5.99
N LEU A 83 -8.76 10.25 5.04
CA LEU A 83 -8.61 9.74 3.68
C LEU A 83 -7.47 10.44 2.92
N LYS A 84 -7.18 11.70 3.24
CA LYS A 84 -6.04 12.43 2.69
C LYS A 84 -4.72 11.78 3.10
N HIS A 85 -4.54 11.44 4.38
CA HIS A 85 -3.37 10.72 4.87
C HIS A 85 -3.17 9.38 4.14
N PHE A 86 -4.25 8.60 4.04
CA PHE A 86 -4.20 7.34 3.30
C PHE A 86 -3.83 7.55 1.82
N SER A 87 -4.40 8.55 1.16
CA SER A 87 -4.14 8.83 -0.25
C SER A 87 -2.69 9.24 -0.52
N ILE A 88 -2.11 10.06 0.34
CA ILE A 88 -0.69 10.44 0.28
C ILE A 88 0.19 9.20 0.48
N TYR A 89 -0.08 8.42 1.53
CA TYR A 89 0.66 7.19 1.82
C TYR A 89 0.58 6.19 0.67
N ASP A 90 -0.63 5.98 0.12
CA ASP A 90 -0.82 5.05 -1.00
C ASP A 90 -0.10 5.51 -2.26
N THR A 91 -0.13 6.81 -2.56
CA THR A 91 0.63 7.40 -3.67
C THR A 91 2.13 7.16 -3.51
N GLN A 92 2.68 7.40 -2.33
CA GLN A 92 4.10 7.18 -2.04
C GLN A 92 4.49 5.71 -2.13
N ARG A 93 3.61 4.81 -1.71
CA ARG A 93 3.84 3.36 -1.73
C ARG A 93 3.73 2.76 -3.13
N SER A 94 2.79 3.25 -3.94
CA SER A 94 2.40 2.61 -5.20
C SER A 94 3.12 3.18 -6.41
N ILE A 95 3.60 4.42 -6.34
CA ILE A 95 4.31 5.09 -7.44
C ILE A 95 5.81 5.05 -7.18
N GLY A 96 6.58 4.66 -8.19
CA GLY A 96 8.05 4.70 -8.13
C GLY A 96 8.57 6.13 -7.99
N ASN A 97 9.66 6.30 -7.26
CA ASN A 97 10.30 7.60 -7.08
C ASN A 97 10.83 8.13 -8.42
N VAL A 98 10.71 9.42 -8.66
CA VAL A 98 11.13 10.06 -9.92
C VAL A 98 12.65 9.96 -10.15
N ILE A 99 13.45 9.80 -9.10
CA ILE A 99 14.92 9.77 -9.20
C ILE A 99 15.42 8.39 -9.64
N ASP A 100 14.86 7.31 -9.06
CA ASP A 100 15.38 5.94 -9.22
C ASP A 100 14.32 4.92 -9.65
N GLY A 101 13.07 5.32 -9.77
CA GLY A 101 11.96 4.45 -10.15
C GLY A 101 11.55 3.43 -9.07
N LEU A 102 12.18 3.44 -7.90
CA LEU A 102 11.93 2.43 -6.87
C LEU A 102 10.72 2.80 -6.00
N LYS A 103 9.94 1.79 -5.66
CA LYS A 103 8.92 1.87 -4.61
C LYS A 103 9.57 1.65 -3.23
N PRO A 104 8.96 2.11 -2.13
CA PRO A 104 9.50 1.92 -0.79
C PRO A 104 9.81 0.46 -0.43
N SER A 105 8.98 -0.50 -0.84
CA SER A 105 9.23 -1.93 -0.63
C SER A 105 10.49 -2.41 -1.35
N GLN A 106 10.67 -2.02 -2.60
CA GLN A 106 11.86 -2.36 -3.38
C GLN A 106 13.14 -1.76 -2.77
N ARG A 107 13.04 -0.52 -2.29
CA ARG A 107 14.15 0.15 -1.60
C ARG A 107 14.54 -0.55 -0.30
N LYS A 108 13.56 -1.01 0.48
CA LYS A 108 13.79 -1.82 1.69
C LYS A 108 14.48 -3.14 1.37
N ILE A 109 14.09 -3.81 0.29
CA ILE A 109 14.73 -5.04 -0.18
C ILE A 109 16.20 -4.78 -0.54
N LEU A 110 16.49 -3.77 -1.37
CA LEU A 110 17.86 -3.43 -1.75
C LEU A 110 18.72 -3.02 -0.54
N PHE A 111 18.17 -2.21 0.36
CA PHE A 111 18.86 -1.84 1.60
C PHE A 111 19.26 -3.08 2.40
N ALA A 112 18.34 -4.03 2.57
CA ALA A 112 18.59 -5.26 3.29
C ALA A 112 19.66 -6.14 2.57
N CYS A 113 19.63 -6.20 1.25
CA CYS A 113 20.65 -6.90 0.45
C CYS A 113 22.04 -6.31 0.70
N PHE A 114 22.20 -4.99 0.58
CA PHE A 114 23.47 -4.32 0.85
C PHE A 114 23.96 -4.48 2.31
N LYS A 115 23.05 -4.40 3.26
CA LYS A 115 23.37 -4.62 4.67
C LYS A 115 23.84 -6.06 4.90
N ARG A 116 23.16 -7.03 4.29
CA ARG A 116 23.51 -8.45 4.40
C ARG A 116 24.86 -8.75 3.75
N GLU A 117 25.13 -8.21 2.57
CA GLU A 117 26.40 -8.37 1.88
C GLU A 117 27.57 -7.89 2.72
N LYS A 118 27.48 -6.71 3.34
CA LYS A 118 28.51 -6.19 4.25
C LYS A 118 28.75 -7.08 5.46
N SER A 119 27.74 -7.76 5.98
CA SER A 119 27.82 -8.54 7.20
C SER A 119 28.15 -10.02 6.98
N LYS A 120 27.65 -10.62 5.89
CA LYS A 120 27.72 -12.07 5.63
C LYS A 120 28.38 -12.41 4.29
N GLY A 121 28.81 -11.40 3.53
CA GLY A 121 29.33 -11.56 2.18
C GLY A 121 28.25 -11.85 1.14
N SER A 122 28.65 -11.84 -0.13
CA SER A 122 27.79 -12.09 -1.29
C SER A 122 27.50 -13.59 -1.45
N LYS A 123 26.63 -14.14 -0.58
CA LYS A 123 26.16 -15.52 -0.65
C LYS A 123 24.72 -15.55 -1.13
N GLU A 124 24.43 -16.51 -1.99
CA GLU A 124 23.06 -16.81 -2.40
C GLU A 124 22.14 -17.04 -1.18
N VAL A 125 20.91 -16.62 -1.30
CA VAL A 125 19.91 -16.74 -0.25
C VAL A 125 18.55 -17.01 -0.88
N LYS A 126 17.78 -17.88 -0.29
CA LYS A 126 16.42 -18.18 -0.72
C LYS A 126 15.50 -16.98 -0.49
N VAL A 127 14.53 -16.79 -1.39
CA VAL A 127 13.55 -15.68 -1.31
C VAL A 127 12.90 -15.59 0.06
N ALA A 128 12.43 -16.71 0.62
CA ALA A 128 11.81 -16.74 1.95
C ALA A 128 12.77 -16.28 3.06
N GLN A 129 14.04 -16.64 2.97
CA GLN A 129 15.06 -16.20 3.94
C GLN A 129 15.37 -14.70 3.80
N LEU A 130 15.45 -14.22 2.56
CA LEU A 130 15.65 -12.80 2.30
C LEU A 130 14.46 -11.99 2.80
N ALA A 131 13.22 -12.46 2.59
CA ALA A 131 12.01 -11.80 3.08
C ALA A 131 12.03 -11.66 4.62
N GLY A 132 12.40 -12.72 5.35
CA GLY A 132 12.56 -12.65 6.81
C GLY A 132 13.61 -11.61 7.22
N TYR A 133 14.77 -11.59 6.54
CA TYR A 133 15.84 -10.64 6.82
C TYR A 133 15.42 -9.18 6.52
N VAL A 134 14.68 -8.95 5.43
CA VAL A 134 14.11 -7.63 5.10
C VAL A 134 13.16 -7.17 6.19
N SER A 135 12.24 -8.01 6.63
CA SER A 135 11.26 -7.68 7.67
C SER A 135 11.94 -7.31 8.98
N GLU A 136 12.93 -8.10 9.40
CA GLU A 136 13.69 -7.84 10.63
C GLU A 136 14.46 -6.50 10.60
N ASN A 137 15.08 -6.17 9.46
CA ASN A 137 16.04 -5.07 9.39
C ASN A 137 15.50 -3.76 8.83
N THR A 138 14.26 -3.72 8.30
CA THR A 138 13.74 -2.53 7.60
C THR A 138 12.38 -2.05 8.14
N GLY A 139 11.86 -2.67 9.19
CA GLY A 139 10.52 -2.36 9.68
C GLY A 139 9.43 -2.58 8.62
N TYR A 140 9.59 -3.62 7.78
CA TYR A 140 8.55 -3.98 6.83
C TYR A 140 7.36 -4.59 7.58
N HIS A 141 6.18 -4.01 7.42
CA HIS A 141 4.97 -4.36 8.21
C HIS A 141 3.79 -4.88 7.36
N HIS A 142 4.02 -5.13 6.06
CA HIS A 142 3.03 -5.76 5.19
C HIS A 142 3.19 -7.27 5.16
N GLY A 143 2.24 -7.99 4.53
CA GLY A 143 2.24 -9.44 4.49
C GLY A 143 3.48 -10.04 3.81
N GLU A 144 3.92 -11.20 4.30
CA GLU A 144 5.07 -11.94 3.79
C GLU A 144 4.94 -12.26 2.29
N GLN A 145 3.74 -12.65 1.85
CA GLN A 145 3.50 -12.95 0.43
C GLN A 145 3.80 -11.76 -0.48
N SER A 146 3.34 -10.56 -0.09
CA SER A 146 3.62 -9.34 -0.87
C SER A 146 5.12 -9.05 -0.97
N LEU A 147 5.89 -9.39 0.06
CA LEU A 147 7.34 -9.22 0.05
C LEU A 147 8.04 -10.25 -0.83
N ASN A 148 7.62 -11.52 -0.75
CA ASN A 148 8.09 -12.57 -1.63
C ASN A 148 7.84 -12.23 -3.11
N ASP A 149 6.63 -11.78 -3.43
CA ASP A 149 6.26 -11.38 -4.80
C ASP A 149 7.10 -10.18 -5.28
N ALA A 150 7.37 -9.20 -4.40
CA ALA A 150 8.23 -8.08 -4.73
C ALA A 150 9.69 -8.53 -5.01
N ILE A 151 10.25 -9.43 -4.21
CA ILE A 151 11.61 -9.99 -4.40
C ILE A 151 11.67 -10.76 -5.73
N ILE A 152 10.69 -11.64 -5.98
CA ILE A 152 10.59 -12.41 -7.23
C ILE A 152 10.49 -11.45 -8.42
N GLY A 153 9.62 -10.45 -8.36
CA GLY A 153 9.47 -9.46 -9.42
C GLY A 153 10.75 -8.67 -9.71
N MET A 154 11.56 -8.35 -8.68
CA MET A 154 12.85 -7.66 -8.86
C MET A 154 13.94 -8.56 -9.49
N ALA A 155 13.79 -9.87 -9.43
CA ALA A 155 14.71 -10.83 -10.03
C ALA A 155 14.31 -11.25 -11.45
N GLN A 156 13.04 -11.07 -11.84
CA GLN A 156 12.56 -11.45 -13.19
C GLN A 156 13.20 -10.61 -14.28
N THR A 157 13.49 -11.24 -15.43
CA THR A 157 14.28 -10.66 -16.55
C THR A 157 13.50 -10.52 -17.85
N PHE A 158 12.22 -10.86 -17.88
CA PHE A 158 11.44 -10.87 -19.12
C PHE A 158 10.69 -9.55 -19.34
N LEU A 159 10.34 -9.28 -20.60
CA LEU A 159 9.52 -8.12 -20.98
C LEU A 159 8.17 -8.12 -20.26
N ALA A 160 7.69 -6.93 -19.89
CA ALA A 160 6.49 -6.69 -19.09
C ALA A 160 6.63 -7.03 -17.59
N SER A 161 7.79 -7.48 -17.14
CA SER A 161 8.17 -7.51 -15.72
C SER A 161 9.12 -6.34 -15.43
N ASN A 162 10.43 -6.57 -15.49
CA ASN A 162 11.43 -5.51 -15.40
C ASN A 162 12.35 -5.57 -16.61
N ASN A 163 12.68 -4.43 -17.22
CA ASN A 163 13.67 -4.39 -18.30
C ASN A 163 15.08 -4.74 -17.80
N MET A 164 15.31 -4.50 -16.51
CA MET A 164 16.57 -4.80 -15.84
C MET A 164 16.25 -5.43 -14.48
N ASN A 165 16.76 -6.61 -14.23
CA ASN A 165 16.66 -7.26 -12.94
C ASN A 165 17.62 -6.60 -11.95
N LEU A 166 17.15 -6.36 -10.73
CA LEU A 166 17.95 -5.81 -9.63
C LEU A 166 18.50 -6.91 -8.72
N LEU A 167 17.98 -8.11 -8.83
CA LEU A 167 18.42 -9.32 -8.12
C LEU A 167 18.72 -10.42 -9.14
N LEU A 168 19.68 -11.28 -8.86
CA LEU A 168 20.02 -12.39 -9.74
C LEU A 168 19.03 -13.53 -9.58
N PRO A 169 18.36 -13.98 -10.67
CA PRO A 169 17.38 -15.06 -10.61
C PRO A 169 18.05 -16.44 -10.70
N ASN A 170 18.71 -16.86 -9.63
CA ASN A 170 19.32 -18.19 -9.55
C ASN A 170 18.27 -19.24 -9.16
N GLY A 171 17.57 -19.77 -10.16
CA GLY A 171 16.46 -20.71 -10.00
C GLY A 171 15.29 -20.37 -10.93
N GLN A 172 14.12 -20.93 -10.66
CA GLN A 172 12.92 -20.71 -11.45
C GLN A 172 12.13 -19.50 -10.91
N PHE A 173 12.44 -18.32 -11.41
CA PHE A 173 11.77 -17.07 -11.05
C PHE A 173 10.59 -16.70 -11.97
N GLY A 174 10.15 -17.63 -12.79
CA GLY A 174 9.08 -17.44 -13.75
C GLY A 174 9.56 -17.09 -15.14
N THR A 175 8.69 -17.32 -16.11
CA THR A 175 8.97 -17.13 -17.54
C THR A 175 8.02 -16.12 -18.17
N ARG A 176 8.46 -15.51 -19.26
CA ARG A 176 7.63 -14.63 -20.08
C ARG A 176 6.38 -15.34 -20.59
N LEU A 177 6.49 -16.62 -20.93
CA LEU A 177 5.38 -17.40 -21.49
C LEU A 177 4.19 -17.44 -20.56
N GLN A 178 4.44 -17.53 -19.25
CA GLN A 178 3.39 -17.56 -18.22
C GLN A 178 3.26 -16.25 -17.42
N GLY A 179 3.92 -15.19 -17.89
CA GLY A 179 3.89 -13.89 -17.18
C GLY A 179 4.43 -13.96 -15.76
N GLY A 180 5.38 -14.86 -15.51
CA GLY A 180 6.01 -15.04 -14.21
C GLY A 180 5.22 -15.89 -13.20
N LYS A 181 4.04 -16.41 -13.58
CA LYS A 181 3.20 -17.23 -12.68
C LYS A 181 3.76 -18.62 -12.38
N ASP A 182 4.72 -19.06 -13.20
CA ASP A 182 5.43 -20.33 -13.08
C ASP A 182 6.69 -20.22 -12.18
N ALA A 183 6.82 -19.16 -11.39
CA ALA A 183 7.87 -19.07 -10.40
C ALA A 183 7.74 -20.18 -9.36
N ALA A 184 8.88 -20.77 -8.99
CA ALA A 184 8.88 -21.77 -7.94
C ALA A 184 8.57 -21.14 -6.56
N SER A 185 8.22 -21.99 -5.58
CA SER A 185 7.93 -21.50 -4.23
C SER A 185 9.15 -20.77 -3.63
N PRO A 186 8.94 -19.66 -2.88
CA PRO A 186 9.97 -18.87 -2.22
C PRO A 186 10.94 -19.67 -1.33
N ARG A 187 10.57 -20.89 -0.95
CA ARG A 187 11.43 -21.82 -0.19
C ARG A 187 12.52 -22.45 -1.01
N TYR A 188 12.34 -22.51 -2.34
CA TYR A 188 13.24 -23.24 -3.22
C TYR A 188 14.13 -22.34 -4.07
N ILE A 189 13.72 -21.11 -4.32
CA ILE A 189 14.42 -20.09 -5.07
C ILE A 189 14.98 -18.99 -4.19
#